data_d4da16a9ec21e31dbd3307b919aa30c4
#
_entry.id   d4da16a9ec21e31dbd3307b919aa30c4
#
_cell.length_a   1.000
_cell.length_b   1.000
_cell.length_c   1.000
_cell.angle_alpha   90.00
_cell.angle_beta   90.00
_cell.angle_gamma   90.00
#
_symmetry.space_group_name_H-M   'P 1'
#
loop_
_entity.id
_entity.type
_entity.pdbx_description
1 polymer ?
#
loop_
_entity_poly.entity_id
_entity_poly.type
_entity_poly.pdbx_seq_one_letter_code
_entity_poly.pdbx_strand_id
1 'polypeptide(L)' 'MNRTTFIELLEKRDFKTLKNTLEIMNAVDIALLLSNLEDKERAFAFRLIPKDKAADVFSNISNP' A
#
# COMPACT_ATOMS: atom_id res chain seq x y z
N MET A 1 -6.98 5.51 2.29
CA MET A 1 -7.27 4.10 2.68
C MET A 1 -6.58 3.81 4.00
N ASN A 2 -7.26 3.17 4.90
CA ASN A 2 -6.67 2.73 6.15
C ASN A 2 -6.50 1.20 6.12
N ARG A 3 -5.92 0.64 7.19
CA ARG A 3 -5.68 -0.80 7.26
C ARG A 3 -6.98 -1.60 7.16
N THR A 4 -8.03 -1.15 7.84
CA THR A 4 -9.32 -1.86 7.83
C THR A 4 -9.85 -1.98 6.39
N THR A 5 -9.86 -0.89 5.64
CA THR A 5 -10.31 -0.91 4.25
C THR A 5 -9.42 -1.81 3.40
N PHE A 6 -8.10 -1.74 3.60
CA PHE A 6 -7.15 -2.58 2.88
C PHE A 6 -7.46 -4.06 3.12
N ILE A 7 -7.66 -4.46 4.38
CA ILE A 7 -7.93 -5.84 4.72
C ILE A 7 -9.28 -6.30 4.15
N GLU A 8 -10.29 -5.44 4.20
CA GLU A 8 -11.60 -5.78 3.60
C GLU A 8 -11.48 -6.08 2.12
N LEU A 9 -10.77 -5.24 1.37
CA LEU A 9 -10.57 -5.45 -0.06
C LEU A 9 -9.73 -6.69 -0.32
N LEU A 10 -8.76 -6.95 0.53
CA LEU A 10 -7.92 -8.13 0.41
C LEU A 10 -8.72 -9.41 0.63
N GLU A 11 -9.59 -9.43 1.63
CA GLU A 11 -10.46 -10.57 1.91
C GLU A 11 -11.45 -10.84 0.79
N LYS A 12 -11.96 -9.78 0.19
CA LYS A 12 -12.86 -9.87 -0.97
C LYS A 12 -12.10 -10.21 -2.25
N ARG A 13 -10.78 -10.20 -2.19
CA ARG A 13 -9.90 -10.40 -3.34
C ARG A 13 -10.15 -9.37 -4.44
N ASP A 14 -10.52 -8.17 -4.06
CA ASP A 14 -10.76 -7.06 -4.98
C ASP A 14 -9.44 -6.33 -5.25
N PHE A 15 -8.55 -7.03 -5.94
CA PHE A 15 -7.21 -6.54 -6.22
C PHE A 15 -7.21 -5.36 -7.17
N LYS A 16 -8.20 -5.30 -8.03
CA LYS A 16 -8.33 -4.18 -8.97
C LYS A 16 -8.56 -2.87 -8.24
N THR A 17 -9.49 -2.87 -7.28
CA THR A 17 -9.76 -1.69 -6.47
C THR A 17 -8.55 -1.32 -5.61
N LEU A 18 -7.90 -2.31 -5.02
CA LEU A 18 -6.67 -2.07 -4.25
C LEU A 18 -5.61 -1.39 -5.10
N LYS A 19 -5.35 -1.94 -6.28
CA LYS A 19 -4.34 -1.38 -7.18
C LYS A 19 -4.70 0.03 -7.60
N ASN A 20 -5.95 0.25 -8.00
CA ASN A 20 -6.40 1.56 -8.44
C ASN A 20 -6.29 2.59 -7.32
N THR A 21 -6.65 2.21 -6.10
CA THR A 21 -6.54 3.11 -4.96
C THR A 21 -5.09 3.47 -4.67
N LEU A 22 -4.19 2.49 -4.73
CA LEU A 22 -2.77 2.73 -4.51
C LEU A 22 -2.18 3.62 -5.61
N GLU A 23 -2.68 3.52 -6.83
CA GLU A 23 -2.22 4.36 -7.94
C GLU A 23 -2.55 5.83 -7.73
N ILE A 24 -3.68 6.14 -7.12
CA ILE A 24 -4.10 7.52 -6.90
C ILE A 24 -3.64 8.11 -5.58
N MET A 25 -3.21 7.27 -4.64
CA MET A 25 -2.68 7.74 -3.35
C MET A 25 -1.28 8.34 -3.55
N ASN A 26 -0.95 9.34 -2.72
CA ASN A 26 0.41 9.86 -2.75
C ASN A 26 1.34 8.94 -1.93
N ALA A 27 2.65 9.09 -2.15
CA ALA A 27 3.65 8.21 -1.54
C ALA A 27 3.63 8.27 -0.02
N VAL A 28 3.37 9.43 0.56
CA VAL A 28 3.32 9.59 2.02
C VAL A 28 2.17 8.80 2.61
N ASP A 29 1.00 8.88 1.99
CA ASP A 29 -0.18 8.16 2.46
C ASP A 29 0.00 6.65 2.34
N ILE A 30 0.63 6.20 1.26
CA ILE A 30 0.93 4.78 1.09
C ILE A 30 1.92 4.33 2.16
N ALA A 31 2.94 5.11 2.44
CA ALA A 31 3.92 4.77 3.48
C ALA A 31 3.26 4.65 4.85
N LEU A 32 2.33 5.56 5.16
CA LEU A 32 1.58 5.49 6.42
C LEU A 32 0.73 4.23 6.49
N LEU A 33 0.06 3.88 5.39
CA LEU A 33 -0.71 2.64 5.33
C LEU A 33 0.20 1.44 5.59
N LEU A 34 1.32 1.37 4.90
CA LEU A 34 2.25 0.25 5.03
C LEU A 34 2.79 0.10 6.45
N SER A 35 3.02 1.22 7.14
CA SER A 35 3.53 1.17 8.51
C SER A 35 2.52 0.57 9.49
N ASN A 36 1.25 0.53 9.13
CA ASN A 36 0.19 -0.05 9.94
C ASN A 36 -0.14 -1.49 9.56
N LEU A 37 0.49 -2.02 8.52
CA LEU A 37 0.27 -3.39 8.06
C LEU A 37 1.26 -4.35 8.68
N GLU A 38 0.84 -5.61 8.80
CA GLU A 38 1.75 -6.69 9.20
C GLU A 38 2.68 -7.03 8.03
N ASP A 39 3.77 -7.75 8.32
CA ASP A 39 4.80 -8.04 7.33
C ASP A 39 4.24 -8.71 6.07
N LYS A 40 3.35 -9.68 6.24
CA LYS A 40 2.75 -10.39 5.10
C LYS A 40 1.87 -9.46 4.27
N GLU A 41 1.10 -8.62 4.95
CA GLU A 41 0.21 -7.66 4.30
C GLU A 41 1.04 -6.61 3.54
N ARG A 42 2.12 -6.15 4.15
CA ARG A 42 2.99 -5.16 3.56
C ARG A 42 3.66 -5.69 2.30
N ALA A 43 4.16 -6.92 2.35
CA ALA A 43 4.77 -7.56 1.18
C ALA A 43 3.77 -7.67 0.03
N PHE A 44 2.53 -8.02 0.35
CA PHE A 44 1.47 -8.09 -0.65
C PHE A 44 1.17 -6.72 -1.26
N ALA A 45 1.07 -5.71 -0.41
CA ALA A 45 0.79 -4.35 -0.87
C ALA A 45 1.88 -3.84 -1.82
N PHE A 46 3.14 -4.14 -1.54
CA PHE A 46 4.25 -3.72 -2.41
C PHE A 46 4.11 -4.26 -3.83
N ARG A 47 3.55 -5.45 -3.99
CA ARG A 47 3.34 -6.02 -5.32
C ARG A 47 2.31 -5.24 -6.13
N LEU A 48 1.41 -4.53 -5.46
CA LEU A 48 0.34 -3.78 -6.11
C LEU A 48 0.71 -2.33 -6.38
N ILE A 49 1.78 -1.84 -5.76
CA ILE A 49 2.20 -0.45 -5.91
C ILE A 49 2.94 -0.29 -7.25
N PRO A 50 2.58 0.74 -8.06
CA PRO A 50 3.30 1.00 -9.31
C PRO A 50 4.80 1.24 -9.06
N LYS A 51 5.64 0.78 -9.97
CA LYS A 51 7.10 0.85 -9.80
C LYS A 51 7.63 2.25 -9.59
N ASP A 52 7.10 3.21 -10.34
CA ASP A 52 7.52 4.60 -10.23
C ASP A 52 7.15 5.20 -8.88
N LYS A 53 6.05 4.74 -8.30
CA LYS A 53 5.62 5.19 -6.99
C LYS A 53 6.32 4.44 -5.87
N ALA A 54 6.71 3.19 -6.12
CA ALA A 54 7.34 2.35 -5.11
C ALA A 54 8.65 2.96 -4.57
N ALA A 55 9.43 3.58 -5.43
CA ALA A 55 10.67 4.23 -5.02
C ALA A 55 10.42 5.35 -4.01
N ASP A 56 9.42 6.18 -4.27
CA ASP A 56 9.04 7.28 -3.38
C ASP A 56 8.47 6.75 -2.06
N VAL A 57 7.65 5.71 -2.14
CA VAL A 57 7.09 5.07 -0.94
C VAL A 57 8.21 4.51 -0.07
N PHE A 58 9.15 3.81 -0.68
CA PHE A 58 10.27 3.21 0.03
C PHE A 58 11.13 4.27 0.70
N SER A 59 11.36 5.39 0.03
CA SER A 59 12.10 6.51 0.58
C SER A 59 11.44 7.07 1.85
N ASN A 60 10.11 7.13 1.87
CA ASN A 60 9.37 7.62 3.03
C ASN A 60 9.39 6.62 4.19
N ILE A 61 9.45 5.33 3.91
CA ILE A 61 9.50 4.30 4.96
C ILE A 61 10.88 4.21 5.59
N SER A 62 11.92 4.25 4.77
CA SER A 62 13.29 4.05 5.22
C SER A 62 13.92 5.31 5.81
N ASN A 63 13.24 6.42 5.76
CA ASN A 63 13.73 7.68 6.31
C ASN A 63 13.61 7.65 7.83
N PRO A 64 14.69 7.79 8.58
CA PRO A 64 14.64 7.76 10.04
C PRO A 64 13.93 8.96 10.64
#